data_141e0208fed3093ddb1ac75f72244bc1
#
_entry.id   141e0208fed3093ddb1ac75f72244bc1
#
_cell.length_a   1.000
_cell.length_b   1.000
_cell.length_c   1.000
_cell.angle_alpha   90.00
_cell.angle_beta   90.00
_cell.angle_gamma   90.00
#
_symmetry.space_group_name_H-M   'P 1'
#
loop_
_entity.id
_entity.type
_entity.pdbx_description
1 polymer ?
#
loop_
_entity_poly.entity_id
_entity_poly.type
_entity_poly.pdbx_seq_one_letter_code
_entity_poly.pdbx_strand_id
1 'polypeptide(L)'
;MSEQPNVMATTEDFEFAALAQARNYRRALFAEFGPFLRGDVVEVGAGIGQMTGHLVALPGVNRAVAVEPDPRFCAQHRAQFPAHELVEGTVANLPAGTACNAVLSINVLEHIRDDEDELRRYAGLLFDRRGVLCLFVPARAEIYAPIDKDFGHFRRYSRAELRRKLINAGFEVVRLHYFNCVGYFAWWVSFCLLRKRRMGARQVQFYDRLIFPVVHALESRVIRPPFGQNLMAVARAGKN
;
A
#
# COMPACT_ATOMS: atom_id res chain seq x y z
N MET A 1 -25.90 -0.81 32.40
CA MET A 1 -25.42 -1.68 31.30
C MET A 1 -25.69 -0.94 30.01
N SER A 2 -24.69 -0.22 29.50
CA SER A 2 -24.79 0.50 28.22
C SER A 2 -24.46 -0.49 27.11
N GLU A 3 -25.44 -0.81 26.28
CA GLU A 3 -25.27 -1.55 25.05
C GLU A 3 -24.30 -0.75 24.16
N GLN A 4 -23.13 -1.32 23.93
CA GLN A 4 -22.24 -0.82 22.88
C GLN A 4 -22.94 -1.09 21.54
N PRO A 5 -23.03 -0.09 20.63
CA PRO A 5 -23.57 -0.32 19.32
C PRO A 5 -22.71 -1.35 18.61
N ASN A 6 -23.34 -2.42 18.16
CA ASN A 6 -22.73 -3.45 17.32
C ASN A 6 -22.38 -2.81 15.97
N VAL A 7 -21.17 -2.25 15.89
CA VAL A 7 -20.62 -1.70 14.64
C VAL A 7 -20.41 -2.89 13.73
N MET A 8 -21.29 -3.05 12.73
CA MET A 8 -21.08 -4.06 11.69
C MET A 8 -19.68 -3.84 11.09
N ALA A 9 -18.83 -4.86 11.19
CA ALA A 9 -17.51 -4.85 10.57
C ALA A 9 -17.68 -4.52 9.08
N THR A 10 -17.06 -3.43 8.64
CA THR A 10 -17.08 -3.01 7.23
C THR A 10 -16.21 -3.94 6.40
N THR A 11 -16.36 -3.89 5.09
CA THR A 11 -15.50 -4.68 4.17
C THR A 11 -14.03 -4.27 4.29
N GLU A 12 -13.77 -3.00 4.63
CA GLU A 12 -12.43 -2.45 4.93
C GLU A 12 -11.83 -3.09 6.19
N ASP A 13 -12.58 -3.25 7.27
CA ASP A 13 -12.12 -3.96 8.47
C ASP A 13 -11.66 -5.37 8.14
N PHE A 14 -12.28 -5.98 7.14
CA PHE A 14 -11.98 -7.32 6.69
C PHE A 14 -10.69 -7.38 5.84
N GLU A 15 -10.43 -6.38 5.02
CA GLU A 15 -9.17 -6.24 4.27
C GLU A 15 -7.99 -6.11 5.24
N PHE A 16 -8.10 -5.23 6.23
CA PHE A 16 -7.08 -5.08 7.26
C PHE A 16 -6.86 -6.36 8.06
N ALA A 17 -7.92 -7.08 8.44
CA ALA A 17 -7.81 -8.36 9.14
C ALA A 17 -7.11 -9.42 8.30
N ALA A 18 -7.35 -9.46 6.99
CA ALA A 18 -6.69 -10.38 6.08
C ALA A 18 -5.20 -10.03 5.92
N LEU A 19 -4.88 -8.75 5.70
CA LEU A 19 -3.50 -8.26 5.61
C LEU A 19 -2.73 -8.46 6.92
N ALA A 20 -3.39 -8.39 8.08
CA ALA A 20 -2.78 -8.68 9.37
C ALA A 20 -2.21 -10.10 9.45
N GLN A 21 -2.81 -11.07 8.76
CA GLN A 21 -2.34 -12.45 8.71
C GLN A 21 -1.18 -12.66 7.72
N ALA A 22 -0.95 -11.74 6.79
CA ALA A 22 0.05 -11.86 5.73
C ALA A 22 1.43 -11.31 6.17
N ARG A 23 2.05 -11.95 7.16
CA ARG A 23 3.32 -11.50 7.76
C ARG A 23 4.51 -11.57 6.81
N ASN A 24 4.65 -12.68 6.06
CA ASN A 24 5.74 -12.87 5.11
C ASN A 24 5.60 -11.90 3.94
N TYR A 25 4.36 -11.66 3.50
CA TYR A 25 4.06 -10.69 2.46
C TYR A 25 4.49 -9.27 2.86
N ARG A 26 4.12 -8.81 4.07
CA ARG A 26 4.57 -7.50 4.57
C ARG A 26 6.09 -7.42 4.71
N ARG A 27 6.72 -8.49 5.25
CA ARG A 27 8.19 -8.54 5.32
C ARG A 27 8.85 -8.41 3.95
N ALA A 28 8.29 -9.05 2.92
CA ALA A 28 8.78 -8.95 1.55
C ALA A 28 8.63 -7.52 0.98
N LEU A 29 7.49 -6.84 1.24
CA LEU A 29 7.31 -5.43 0.86
C LEU A 29 8.38 -4.54 1.49
N PHE A 30 8.64 -4.71 2.79
CA PHE A 30 9.67 -3.93 3.48
C PHE A 30 11.10 -4.32 3.09
N ALA A 31 11.34 -5.55 2.66
CA ALA A 31 12.63 -5.94 2.09
C ALA A 31 12.90 -5.21 0.76
N GLU A 32 11.87 -5.00 -0.05
CA GLU A 32 11.97 -4.29 -1.34
C GLU A 32 12.04 -2.76 -1.16
N PHE A 33 11.23 -2.18 -0.27
CA PHE A 33 11.13 -0.74 -0.06
C PHE A 33 12.16 -0.19 0.93
N GLY A 34 12.57 -0.98 1.94
CA GLY A 34 13.44 -0.56 3.03
C GLY A 34 14.71 0.17 2.61
N PRO A 35 15.43 -0.24 1.54
CA PRO A 35 16.60 0.49 1.06
C PRO A 35 16.32 1.94 0.64
N PHE A 36 15.07 2.29 0.33
CA PHE A 36 14.63 3.60 -0.13
C PHE A 36 13.96 4.43 0.96
N LEU A 37 13.48 3.79 2.05
CA LEU A 37 12.81 4.44 3.17
C LEU A 37 13.86 4.94 4.16
N ARG A 38 14.24 6.22 4.03
CA ARG A 38 15.27 6.86 4.86
C ARG A 38 14.90 8.31 5.19
N GLY A 39 15.46 8.84 6.28
CA GLY A 39 15.21 10.21 6.71
C GLY A 39 13.80 10.43 7.22
N ASP A 40 13.17 11.52 6.79
CA ASP A 40 11.79 11.84 7.13
C ASP A 40 10.86 11.15 6.13
N VAL A 41 9.94 10.34 6.62
CA VAL A 41 9.03 9.51 5.79
C VAL A 41 7.57 9.89 6.09
N VAL A 42 6.76 10.01 5.06
CA VAL A 42 5.31 10.12 5.16
C VAL A 42 4.68 8.80 4.73
N GLU A 43 3.94 8.16 5.63
CA GLU A 43 3.12 6.98 5.37
C GLU A 43 1.71 7.43 5.06
N VAL A 44 1.26 7.25 3.81
CA VAL A 44 -0.09 7.61 3.36
C VAL A 44 -1.00 6.41 3.40
N GLY A 45 -2.18 6.57 4.02
CA GLY A 45 -3.13 5.48 4.27
C GLY A 45 -2.60 4.50 5.32
N ALA A 46 -2.20 5.04 6.48
CA ALA A 46 -1.58 4.22 7.53
C ALA A 46 -2.53 3.19 8.14
N GLY A 47 -3.86 3.38 7.97
CA GLY A 47 -4.86 2.49 8.53
C GLY A 47 -4.69 2.36 10.04
N ILE A 48 -4.76 1.14 10.52
CA ILE A 48 -4.55 0.81 11.94
C ILE A 48 -3.06 0.69 12.35
N GLY A 49 -2.11 1.08 11.47
CA GLY A 49 -0.68 1.08 11.76
C GLY A 49 0.06 -0.22 11.41
N GLN A 50 -0.49 -1.05 10.54
CA GLN A 50 0.13 -2.35 10.19
C GLN A 50 1.50 -2.21 9.53
N MET A 51 1.72 -1.16 8.76
CA MET A 51 2.98 -0.86 8.11
C MET A 51 3.84 0.07 8.97
N THR A 52 3.22 0.95 9.76
CA THR A 52 3.88 1.88 10.69
C THR A 52 4.88 1.16 11.59
N GLY A 53 4.49 0.04 12.21
CA GLY A 53 5.38 -0.72 13.09
C GLY A 53 6.65 -1.25 12.39
N HIS A 54 6.57 -1.58 11.10
CA HIS A 54 7.74 -1.94 10.31
C HIS A 54 8.56 -0.71 9.91
N LEU A 55 7.89 0.39 9.56
CA LEU A 55 8.51 1.63 9.12
C LEU A 55 9.39 2.24 10.22
N VAL A 56 8.85 2.37 11.44
CA VAL A 56 9.60 2.94 12.58
C VAL A 56 10.75 2.06 13.06
N ALA A 57 10.73 0.77 12.73
CA ALA A 57 11.81 -0.15 13.05
C ALA A 57 12.98 -0.09 12.04
N LEU A 58 12.84 0.63 10.92
CA LEU A 58 13.91 0.76 9.94
C LEU A 58 15.01 1.72 10.45
N PRO A 59 16.28 1.27 10.49
CA PRO A 59 17.37 2.07 11.08
C PRO A 59 17.70 3.35 10.29
N GLY A 60 17.20 3.48 9.06
CA GLY A 60 17.39 4.67 8.23
C GLY A 60 16.29 5.72 8.36
N VAL A 61 15.21 5.45 9.06
CA VAL A 61 14.08 6.36 9.27
C VAL A 61 14.32 7.20 10.51
N ASN A 62 14.39 8.53 10.33
CA ASN A 62 14.60 9.46 11.43
C ASN A 62 13.28 9.93 12.05
N ARG A 63 12.29 10.17 11.21
CA ARG A 63 10.92 10.58 11.56
C ARG A 63 9.95 9.93 10.61
N ALA A 64 8.86 9.42 11.12
CA ALA A 64 7.76 8.93 10.32
C ALA A 64 6.47 9.64 10.72
N VAL A 65 5.71 10.13 9.74
CA VAL A 65 4.40 10.77 9.91
C VAL A 65 3.37 9.92 9.21
N ALA A 66 2.39 9.44 9.93
CA ALA A 66 1.26 8.70 9.37
C ALA A 66 0.16 9.67 8.94
N VAL A 67 -0.50 9.37 7.82
CA VAL A 67 -1.68 10.10 7.32
C VAL A 67 -2.79 9.09 7.10
N GLU A 68 -3.96 9.29 7.74
CA GLU A 68 -5.10 8.39 7.65
C GLU A 68 -6.42 9.18 7.71
N PRO A 69 -7.31 9.06 6.70
CA PRO A 69 -8.55 9.84 6.69
C PRO A 69 -9.68 9.26 7.57
N ASP A 70 -9.68 7.95 7.89
CA ASP A 70 -10.75 7.35 8.66
C ASP A 70 -10.53 7.53 10.19
N PRO A 71 -11.41 8.27 10.89
CA PRO A 71 -11.28 8.49 12.34
C PRO A 71 -11.26 7.19 13.16
N ARG A 72 -11.91 6.13 12.69
CA ARG A 72 -11.97 4.82 13.37
C ARG A 72 -10.59 4.16 13.34
N PHE A 73 -9.90 4.23 12.19
CA PHE A 73 -8.53 3.72 12.02
C PHE A 73 -7.53 4.60 12.74
N CYS A 74 -7.71 5.92 12.70
CA CYS A 74 -6.89 6.85 13.49
C CYS A 74 -6.93 6.54 14.98
N ALA A 75 -8.12 6.24 15.54
CA ALA A 75 -8.26 5.87 16.95
C ALA A 75 -7.50 4.57 17.28
N GLN A 76 -7.58 3.55 16.42
CA GLN A 76 -6.85 2.30 16.59
C GLN A 76 -5.33 2.49 16.44
N HIS A 77 -4.92 3.30 15.45
CA HIS A 77 -3.52 3.65 15.24
C HIS A 77 -2.93 4.33 16.47
N ARG A 78 -3.60 5.37 17.03
CA ARG A 78 -3.16 6.07 18.25
C ARG A 78 -3.07 5.15 19.46
N ALA A 79 -4.01 4.21 19.58
CA ALA A 79 -3.97 3.22 20.67
C ALA A 79 -2.76 2.28 20.57
N GLN A 80 -2.39 1.91 19.34
CA GLN A 80 -1.27 1.00 19.09
C GLN A 80 0.09 1.71 19.08
N PHE A 81 0.13 2.95 18.62
CA PHE A 81 1.33 3.78 18.48
C PHE A 81 1.13 5.17 19.10
N PRO A 82 1.00 5.28 20.44
CA PRO A 82 0.61 6.54 21.10
C PRO A 82 1.66 7.66 20.97
N ALA A 83 2.91 7.33 20.72
CA ALA A 83 4.00 8.29 20.53
C ALA A 83 4.25 8.63 19.05
N HIS A 84 3.48 8.02 18.12
CA HIS A 84 3.69 8.23 16.70
C HIS A 84 2.88 9.41 16.18
N GLU A 85 3.48 10.21 15.32
CA GLU A 85 2.82 11.36 14.70
C GLU A 85 1.80 10.89 13.68
N LEU A 86 0.52 11.23 13.89
CA LEU A 86 -0.60 10.88 13.01
C LEU A 86 -1.40 12.12 12.66
N VAL A 87 -1.52 12.38 11.36
CA VAL A 87 -2.40 13.39 10.77
C VAL A 87 -3.70 12.70 10.35
N GLU A 88 -4.82 13.08 10.99
CA GLU A 88 -6.15 12.63 10.60
C GLU A 88 -6.62 13.42 9.39
N GLY A 89 -6.71 12.75 8.25
CA GLY A 89 -7.05 13.36 6.97
C GLY A 89 -6.26 12.79 5.81
N THR A 90 -6.12 13.57 4.77
CA THR A 90 -5.36 13.25 3.54
C THR A 90 -4.02 13.99 3.51
N VAL A 91 -3.24 13.76 2.47
CA VAL A 91 -1.98 14.50 2.24
C VAL A 91 -2.19 16.02 2.23
N ALA A 92 -3.37 16.49 1.83
CA ALA A 92 -3.70 17.93 1.85
C ALA A 92 -3.81 18.52 3.26
N ASN A 93 -3.94 17.69 4.30
CA ASN A 93 -4.00 18.12 5.70
C ASN A 93 -2.62 18.20 6.37
N LEU A 94 -1.55 17.80 5.68
CA LEU A 94 -0.19 18.02 6.16
C LEU A 94 0.11 19.52 6.27
N PRO A 95 0.93 19.95 7.24
CA PRO A 95 1.33 21.35 7.36
C PRO A 95 1.92 21.89 6.05
N ALA A 96 1.60 23.16 5.73
CA ALA A 96 2.15 23.82 4.56
C ALA A 96 3.70 23.81 4.61
N GLY A 97 4.33 23.52 3.47
CA GLY A 97 5.79 23.40 3.39
C GLY A 97 6.35 22.08 3.92
N THR A 98 5.50 21.09 4.24
CA THR A 98 5.99 19.75 4.58
C THR A 98 6.81 19.18 3.43
N ALA A 99 8.06 18.80 3.74
CA ALA A 99 8.96 18.12 2.82
C ALA A 99 9.52 16.86 3.48
N CYS A 100 9.60 15.77 2.72
CA CYS A 100 10.08 14.49 3.21
C CYS A 100 11.08 13.81 2.26
N ASN A 101 11.82 12.84 2.78
CA ASN A 101 12.78 12.07 2.00
C ASN A 101 12.14 10.86 1.32
N ALA A 102 11.04 10.35 1.87
CA ALA A 102 10.28 9.29 1.25
C ALA A 102 8.78 9.41 1.53
N VAL A 103 7.98 8.95 0.57
CA VAL A 103 6.54 8.68 0.74
C VAL A 103 6.34 7.18 0.57
N LEU A 104 5.65 6.55 1.52
CA LEU A 104 5.19 5.16 1.46
C LEU A 104 3.67 5.15 1.27
N SER A 105 3.20 4.52 0.21
CA SER A 105 1.77 4.39 -0.09
C SER A 105 1.48 2.96 -0.54
N ILE A 106 0.75 2.20 0.28
CA ILE A 106 0.47 0.78 0.07
C ILE A 106 -1.04 0.57 0.07
N ASN A 107 -1.59 0.17 -1.08
CA ASN A 107 -3.03 -0.03 -1.30
C ASN A 107 -3.86 1.21 -0.91
N VAL A 108 -3.52 2.36 -1.46
CA VAL A 108 -4.20 3.65 -1.21
C VAL A 108 -4.66 4.29 -2.51
N LEU A 109 -3.79 4.33 -3.53
CA LEU A 109 -4.03 5.11 -4.74
C LEU A 109 -5.25 4.63 -5.53
N GLU A 110 -5.59 3.35 -5.46
CA GLU A 110 -6.78 2.73 -6.04
C GLU A 110 -8.09 3.23 -5.46
N HIS A 111 -8.07 3.75 -4.22
CA HIS A 111 -9.22 4.34 -3.53
C HIS A 111 -9.41 5.82 -3.86
N ILE A 112 -8.48 6.43 -4.57
CA ILE A 112 -8.52 7.86 -4.90
C ILE A 112 -9.01 8.04 -6.33
N ARG A 113 -10.12 8.80 -6.48
CA ARG A 113 -10.73 9.01 -7.80
C ARG A 113 -9.78 9.75 -8.73
N ASP A 114 -9.17 10.85 -8.27
CA ASP A 114 -8.15 11.61 -9.00
C ASP A 114 -6.75 11.21 -8.52
N ASP A 115 -6.32 10.04 -8.96
CA ASP A 115 -5.04 9.46 -8.60
C ASP A 115 -3.83 10.21 -9.21
N GLU A 116 -4.02 10.92 -10.34
CA GLU A 116 -2.97 11.73 -10.95
C GLU A 116 -2.71 13.01 -10.13
N ASP A 117 -3.77 13.63 -9.56
CA ASP A 117 -3.61 14.76 -8.65
C ASP A 117 -2.91 14.34 -7.36
N GLU A 118 -3.27 13.19 -6.81
CA GLU A 118 -2.64 12.68 -5.62
C GLU A 118 -1.15 12.35 -5.85
N LEU A 119 -0.79 11.79 -7.01
CA LEU A 119 0.61 11.59 -7.38
C LEU A 119 1.37 12.92 -7.50
N ARG A 120 0.75 13.99 -8.00
CA ARG A 120 1.35 15.34 -8.01
C ARG A 120 1.57 15.87 -6.59
N ARG A 121 0.65 15.62 -5.66
CA ARG A 121 0.81 15.97 -4.24
C ARG A 121 2.00 15.22 -3.62
N TYR A 122 2.13 13.91 -3.89
CA TYR A 122 3.30 13.14 -3.45
C TYR A 122 4.59 13.71 -4.03
N ALA A 123 4.59 14.08 -5.31
CA ALA A 123 5.75 14.71 -5.92
C ALA A 123 6.12 16.02 -5.22
N GLY A 124 5.14 16.85 -4.86
CA GLY A 124 5.34 18.09 -4.11
C GLY A 124 6.02 17.88 -2.75
N LEU A 125 5.61 16.86 -1.98
CA LEU A 125 6.24 16.52 -0.70
C LEU A 125 7.71 16.10 -0.84
N LEU A 126 8.08 15.52 -1.98
CA LEU A 126 9.38 14.91 -2.24
C LEU A 126 10.35 15.85 -2.99
N PHE A 127 9.83 16.90 -3.59
CA PHE A 127 10.56 17.74 -4.54
C PHE A 127 11.83 18.36 -3.94
N ASP A 128 11.72 19.07 -2.83
CA ASP A 128 12.83 19.81 -2.21
C ASP A 128 13.96 18.88 -1.74
N ARG A 129 13.62 17.66 -1.37
CA ARG A 129 14.56 16.65 -0.89
C ARG A 129 15.01 15.66 -1.97
N ARG A 130 14.48 15.80 -3.20
CA ARG A 130 14.67 14.81 -4.27
C ARG A 130 14.36 13.39 -3.78
N GLY A 131 13.30 13.31 -3.00
CA GLY A 131 12.90 12.14 -2.27
C GLY A 131 12.33 11.03 -3.17
N VAL A 132 11.92 9.95 -2.54
CA VAL A 132 11.51 8.72 -3.22
C VAL A 132 10.08 8.36 -2.85
N LEU A 133 9.27 8.04 -3.85
CA LEU A 133 7.96 7.42 -3.69
C LEU A 133 8.12 5.89 -3.72
N CYS A 134 7.69 5.21 -2.65
CA CYS A 134 7.50 3.77 -2.57
C CYS A 134 6.00 3.49 -2.66
N LEU A 135 5.55 3.00 -3.82
CA LEU A 135 4.14 2.81 -4.14
C LEU A 135 3.82 1.34 -4.42
N PHE A 136 2.75 0.85 -3.80
CA PHE A 136 2.23 -0.49 -4.02
C PHE A 136 0.73 -0.45 -4.28
N VAL A 137 0.29 -0.98 -5.43
CA VAL A 137 -1.10 -0.92 -5.89
C VAL A 137 -1.56 -2.24 -6.49
N PRO A 138 -2.87 -2.55 -6.48
CA PRO A 138 -3.42 -3.70 -7.18
C PRO A 138 -3.22 -3.56 -8.69
N ALA A 139 -2.84 -4.66 -9.32
CA ALA A 139 -2.56 -4.71 -10.74
C ALA A 139 -3.60 -5.50 -11.52
N ARG A 140 -3.57 -5.32 -12.86
CA ARG A 140 -4.29 -6.15 -13.82
C ARG A 140 -5.80 -5.94 -13.78
N ALA A 141 -6.28 -5.02 -14.62
CA ALA A 141 -7.71 -4.63 -14.70
C ALA A 141 -8.62 -5.82 -15.01
N GLU A 142 -8.13 -6.83 -15.74
CA GLU A 142 -8.89 -8.03 -16.09
C GLU A 142 -9.23 -8.95 -14.91
N ILE A 143 -8.56 -8.77 -13.76
CA ILE A 143 -8.92 -9.48 -12.53
C ILE A 143 -9.67 -8.58 -11.54
N TYR A 144 -10.16 -7.40 -11.98
CA TYR A 144 -11.06 -6.58 -11.17
C TYR A 144 -12.34 -7.37 -10.89
N ALA A 145 -12.65 -7.56 -9.63
CA ALA A 145 -13.73 -8.41 -9.14
C ALA A 145 -14.72 -7.63 -8.26
N PRO A 146 -15.91 -8.17 -7.97
CA PRO A 146 -16.87 -7.53 -7.08
C PRO A 146 -16.29 -7.16 -5.71
N ILE A 147 -15.33 -7.92 -5.20
CA ILE A 147 -14.64 -7.63 -3.93
C ILE A 147 -13.79 -6.34 -4.01
N ASP A 148 -13.20 -6.01 -5.16
CA ASP A 148 -12.50 -4.73 -5.33
C ASP A 148 -13.45 -3.55 -5.13
N LYS A 149 -14.68 -3.67 -5.69
CA LYS A 149 -15.71 -2.66 -5.50
C LYS A 149 -16.16 -2.55 -4.05
N ASP A 150 -16.24 -3.69 -3.34
CA ASP A 150 -16.60 -3.71 -1.92
C ASP A 150 -15.53 -3.06 -1.05
N PHE A 151 -14.26 -3.13 -1.45
CA PHE A 151 -13.13 -2.41 -0.85
C PHE A 151 -13.08 -0.92 -1.23
N GLY A 152 -13.93 -0.46 -2.14
CA GLY A 152 -13.93 0.92 -2.59
C GLY A 152 -12.88 1.24 -3.66
N HIS A 153 -12.30 0.21 -4.31
CA HIS A 153 -11.35 0.43 -5.39
C HIS A 153 -12.04 0.99 -6.62
N PHE A 154 -11.51 2.08 -7.15
CA PHE A 154 -11.93 2.60 -8.46
C PHE A 154 -11.28 1.81 -9.60
N ARG A 155 -10.09 1.24 -9.40
CA ARG A 155 -9.28 0.63 -10.47
C ARG A 155 -8.24 -0.36 -9.99
N ARG A 156 -7.71 -1.10 -10.96
CA ARG A 156 -6.46 -1.84 -10.90
C ARG A 156 -5.55 -1.35 -12.02
N TYR A 157 -4.26 -1.32 -11.80
CA TYR A 157 -3.30 -0.68 -12.70
C TYR A 157 -2.63 -1.65 -13.65
N SER A 158 -2.40 -1.24 -14.89
CA SER A 158 -1.40 -1.85 -15.75
C SER A 158 -0.03 -1.21 -15.52
N ARG A 159 1.05 -1.93 -15.83
CA ARG A 159 2.42 -1.41 -15.70
C ARG A 159 2.65 -0.17 -16.59
N ALA A 160 2.10 -0.19 -17.82
CA ALA A 160 2.24 0.93 -18.74
C ALA A 160 1.49 2.17 -18.26
N GLU A 161 0.27 1.98 -17.77
CA GLU A 161 -0.56 3.06 -17.21
C GLU A 161 0.09 3.70 -15.99
N LEU A 162 0.49 2.89 -14.99
CA LEU A 162 1.12 3.42 -13.78
C LEU A 162 2.42 4.15 -14.10
N ARG A 163 3.24 3.62 -15.02
CA ARG A 163 4.46 4.30 -15.48
C ARG A 163 4.15 5.66 -16.08
N ARG A 164 3.15 5.75 -16.96
CA ARG A 164 2.74 7.01 -17.59
C ARG A 164 2.27 8.02 -16.55
N LYS A 165 1.41 7.61 -15.60
CA LYS A 165 0.91 8.47 -14.52
C LYS A 165 2.04 9.00 -13.64
N LEU A 166 2.99 8.15 -13.26
CA LEU A 166 4.18 8.57 -12.50
C LEU A 166 5.01 9.60 -13.23
N ILE A 167 5.28 9.38 -14.54
CA ILE A 167 6.05 10.34 -15.37
C ILE A 167 5.30 11.66 -15.48
N ASN A 168 3.98 11.63 -15.74
CA ASN A 168 3.15 12.83 -15.84
C ASN A 168 3.08 13.63 -14.53
N ALA A 169 3.21 12.96 -13.39
CA ALA A 169 3.28 13.58 -12.07
C ALA A 169 4.69 14.12 -11.70
N GLY A 170 5.67 14.02 -12.60
CA GLY A 170 7.02 14.55 -12.39
C GLY A 170 8.00 13.55 -11.76
N PHE A 171 7.72 12.24 -11.80
CA PHE A 171 8.61 11.21 -11.26
C PHE A 171 9.49 10.59 -12.34
N GLU A 172 10.74 10.28 -11.96
CA GLU A 172 11.61 9.35 -12.64
C GLU A 172 11.39 7.94 -12.06
N VAL A 173 10.97 6.98 -12.89
CA VAL A 173 10.67 5.61 -12.45
C VAL A 173 11.97 4.82 -12.32
N VAL A 174 12.38 4.52 -11.08
CA VAL A 174 13.59 3.77 -10.75
C VAL A 174 13.34 2.26 -10.84
N ARG A 175 12.20 1.80 -10.31
CA ARG A 175 11.76 0.39 -10.37
C ARG A 175 10.26 0.34 -10.61
N LEU A 176 9.83 -0.59 -11.44
CA LEU A 176 8.41 -0.87 -11.64
C LEU A 176 8.27 -2.32 -12.12
N HIS A 177 7.72 -3.17 -11.28
CA HIS A 177 7.54 -4.59 -11.60
C HIS A 177 6.27 -5.15 -10.97
N TYR A 178 5.83 -6.27 -11.50
CA TYR A 178 4.74 -7.04 -10.92
C TYR A 178 5.22 -7.80 -9.68
N PHE A 179 4.30 -8.05 -8.78
CA PHE A 179 4.53 -8.71 -7.51
C PHE A 179 3.43 -9.75 -7.30
N ASN A 180 3.82 -10.95 -6.79
CA ASN A 180 2.92 -12.03 -6.46
C ASN A 180 2.15 -12.62 -7.66
N CYS A 181 2.87 -13.27 -8.59
CA CYS A 181 2.27 -13.87 -9.80
C CYS A 181 1.32 -15.02 -9.48
N VAL A 182 1.62 -15.85 -8.49
CA VAL A 182 0.71 -16.93 -8.08
C VAL A 182 -0.54 -16.38 -7.39
N GLY A 183 -0.41 -15.26 -6.66
CA GLY A 183 -1.55 -14.54 -6.10
C GLY A 183 -2.52 -14.04 -7.16
N TYR A 184 -2.04 -13.72 -8.37
CA TYR A 184 -2.90 -13.39 -9.51
C TYR A 184 -3.90 -14.53 -9.82
N PHE A 185 -3.43 -15.77 -9.92
CA PHE A 185 -4.30 -16.92 -10.20
C PHE A 185 -5.21 -17.24 -9.01
N ALA A 186 -4.69 -17.18 -7.79
CA ALA A 186 -5.48 -17.39 -6.58
C ALA A 186 -6.64 -16.37 -6.48
N TRP A 187 -6.34 -15.10 -6.80
CA TRP A 187 -7.34 -14.03 -6.86
C TRP A 187 -8.37 -14.28 -7.96
N TRP A 188 -7.91 -14.58 -9.18
CA TRP A 188 -8.78 -14.82 -10.32
C TRP A 188 -9.76 -15.96 -10.05
N VAL A 189 -9.28 -17.12 -9.55
CA VAL A 189 -10.14 -18.25 -9.21
C VAL A 189 -11.13 -17.87 -8.09
N SER A 190 -10.66 -17.26 -7.02
CA SER A 190 -11.48 -16.99 -5.83
C SER A 190 -12.54 -15.92 -6.08
N PHE A 191 -12.18 -14.82 -6.73
CA PHE A 191 -12.99 -13.61 -6.77
C PHE A 191 -13.58 -13.31 -8.16
N CYS A 192 -12.91 -13.69 -9.25
CA CYS A 192 -13.46 -13.52 -10.58
C CYS A 192 -14.33 -14.72 -10.98
N LEU A 193 -13.82 -15.96 -10.82
CA LEU A 193 -14.53 -17.17 -11.24
C LEU A 193 -15.58 -17.60 -10.19
N LEU A 194 -15.17 -17.81 -8.94
CA LEU A 194 -16.07 -18.25 -7.86
C LEU A 194 -16.84 -17.09 -7.20
N ARG A 195 -16.56 -15.85 -7.57
CA ARG A 195 -17.24 -14.62 -7.12
C ARG A 195 -17.39 -14.52 -5.60
N LYS A 196 -16.40 -15.02 -4.85
CA LYS A 196 -16.38 -14.87 -3.40
C LYS A 196 -16.32 -13.39 -3.02
N ARG A 197 -17.00 -13.02 -1.96
CA ARG A 197 -17.05 -11.64 -1.43
C ARG A 197 -16.28 -11.48 -0.11
N ARG A 198 -15.59 -12.54 0.33
CA ARG A 198 -14.80 -12.52 1.57
C ARG A 198 -13.54 -13.36 1.41
N MET A 199 -12.48 -12.90 2.01
CA MET A 199 -11.20 -13.59 2.08
C MET A 199 -11.12 -14.35 3.41
N GLY A 200 -10.96 -15.66 3.39
CA GLY A 200 -10.84 -16.43 4.63
C GLY A 200 -9.48 -16.21 5.30
N ALA A 201 -9.46 -15.77 6.56
CA ALA A 201 -8.21 -15.55 7.29
C ALA A 201 -7.28 -16.78 7.30
N ARG A 202 -7.84 -17.99 7.43
CA ARG A 202 -7.07 -19.25 7.36
C ARG A 202 -6.45 -19.47 5.98
N GLN A 203 -7.14 -19.11 4.90
CA GLN A 203 -6.63 -19.23 3.53
C GLN A 203 -5.48 -18.26 3.28
N VAL A 204 -5.62 -17.01 3.73
CA VAL A 204 -4.54 -16.00 3.67
C VAL A 204 -3.33 -16.48 4.45
N GLN A 205 -3.53 -16.99 5.67
CA GLN A 205 -2.44 -17.48 6.52
C GLN A 205 -1.73 -18.70 5.90
N PHE A 206 -2.48 -19.63 5.32
CA PHE A 206 -1.93 -20.79 4.61
C PHE A 206 -1.09 -20.35 3.42
N TYR A 207 -1.65 -19.46 2.58
CA TYR A 207 -0.95 -18.89 1.43
C TYR A 207 0.34 -18.17 1.85
N ASP A 208 0.23 -17.26 2.82
CA ASP A 208 1.36 -16.45 3.31
C ASP A 208 2.48 -17.29 3.91
N ARG A 209 2.16 -18.39 4.59
CA ARG A 209 3.17 -19.21 5.27
C ARG A 209 3.85 -20.22 4.34
N LEU A 210 3.12 -20.84 3.42
CA LEU A 210 3.61 -21.98 2.66
C LEU A 210 3.88 -21.66 1.19
N ILE A 211 3.04 -20.87 0.55
CA ILE A 211 3.12 -20.61 -0.90
C ILE A 211 3.94 -19.36 -1.18
N PHE A 212 3.58 -18.25 -0.54
CA PHE A 212 4.16 -16.94 -0.83
C PHE A 212 5.69 -16.89 -0.68
N PRO A 213 6.34 -17.46 0.37
CA PRO A 213 7.79 -17.38 0.50
C PRO A 213 8.55 -18.03 -0.66
N VAL A 214 8.05 -19.16 -1.15
CA VAL A 214 8.65 -19.88 -2.29
C VAL A 214 8.46 -19.08 -3.57
N VAL A 215 7.24 -18.59 -3.82
CA VAL A 215 6.92 -17.75 -4.97
C VAL A 215 7.78 -16.49 -4.98
N HIS A 216 7.82 -15.77 -3.87
CA HIS A 216 8.60 -14.54 -3.75
C HIS A 216 10.11 -14.77 -3.93
N ALA A 217 10.65 -15.88 -3.42
CA ALA A 217 12.06 -16.23 -3.62
C ALA A 217 12.38 -16.46 -5.12
N LEU A 218 11.47 -17.09 -5.85
CA LEU A 218 11.61 -17.29 -7.30
C LEU A 218 11.48 -15.96 -8.07
N GLU A 219 10.46 -15.16 -7.76
CA GLU A 219 10.20 -13.87 -8.41
C GLU A 219 11.34 -12.86 -8.20
N SER A 220 11.91 -12.82 -7.00
CA SER A 220 12.94 -11.84 -6.64
C SER A 220 14.35 -12.20 -7.12
N ARG A 221 14.66 -13.50 -7.27
CA ARG A 221 16.00 -13.99 -7.55
C ARG A 221 16.20 -14.58 -8.93
N VAL A 222 15.16 -15.17 -9.52
CA VAL A 222 15.29 -15.96 -10.75
C VAL A 222 14.57 -15.33 -11.92
N ILE A 223 13.28 -15.03 -11.79
CA ILE A 223 12.42 -14.57 -12.89
C ILE A 223 11.52 -13.47 -12.40
N ARG A 224 11.62 -12.28 -12.98
CA ARG A 224 10.60 -11.24 -12.80
C ARG A 224 9.44 -11.50 -13.76
N PRO A 225 8.28 -11.97 -13.27
CA PRO A 225 7.19 -12.35 -14.14
C PRO A 225 6.61 -11.11 -14.86
N PRO A 226 6.05 -11.29 -16.09
CA PRO A 226 5.44 -10.21 -16.84
C PRO A 226 4.04 -9.84 -16.34
N PHE A 227 3.56 -10.49 -15.29
CA PHE A 227 2.27 -10.26 -14.65
C PHE A 227 2.34 -10.57 -13.14
N GLY A 228 1.37 -10.09 -12.38
CA GLY A 228 1.22 -10.35 -10.94
C GLY A 228 -0.05 -9.71 -10.40
N GLN A 229 -0.39 -10.03 -9.18
CA GLN A 229 -1.58 -9.49 -8.51
C GLN A 229 -1.45 -7.99 -8.22
N ASN A 230 -0.23 -7.52 -8.00
CA ASN A 230 0.08 -6.15 -7.62
C ASN A 230 1.22 -5.60 -8.48
N LEU A 231 1.37 -4.28 -8.46
CA LEU A 231 2.52 -3.54 -8.96
C LEU A 231 3.25 -2.89 -7.80
N MET A 232 4.56 -3.01 -7.83
CA MET A 232 5.48 -2.32 -6.95
C MET A 232 6.24 -1.28 -7.76
N ALA A 233 6.22 -0.03 -7.31
CA ALA A 233 6.95 1.06 -7.93
C ALA A 233 7.86 1.76 -6.91
N VAL A 234 9.06 2.09 -7.34
CA VAL A 234 9.95 3.05 -6.69
C VAL A 234 10.23 4.13 -7.70
N ALA A 235 9.89 5.37 -7.36
CA ALA A 235 10.05 6.50 -8.24
C ALA A 235 10.69 7.68 -7.49
N ARG A 236 11.56 8.42 -8.12
CA ARG A 236 12.24 9.59 -7.55
C ARG A 236 11.59 10.86 -8.06
N ALA A 237 11.40 11.84 -7.19
CA ALA A 237 10.95 13.16 -7.62
C ALA A 237 11.97 13.76 -8.60
N GLY A 238 11.49 14.13 -9.81
CA GLY A 238 12.31 14.67 -10.89
C GLY A 238 12.85 16.06 -10.55
N LYS A 239 13.80 16.51 -11.38
CA LYS A 239 14.16 17.93 -11.46
C LYS A 239 13.14 18.59 -12.41
N ASN A 240 12.55 19.72 -12.02
CA ASN A 240 11.97 20.64 -13.01
C ASN A 240 13.05 21.18 -13.91
#